data_18d09c4d96941feb5e89ed0f77b5a8ff
#
_entry.id   18d09c4d96941feb5e89ed0f77b5a8ff
#
_cell.length_a   1.000
_cell.length_b   1.000
_cell.length_c   1.000
_cell.angle_alpha   90.00
_cell.angle_beta   90.00
_cell.angle_gamma   90.00
#
_symmetry.space_group_name_H-M   'P 1'
#
loop_
_entity.id
_entity.type
_entity.pdbx_description
1 polymer ?
#
loop_
_entity_poly.entity_id
_entity_poly.type
_entity_poly.pdbx_seq_one_letter_code
_entity_poly.pdbx_strand_id
1 'polypeptide(L)'
;MTPWETLGDAATPAGTRITLRRRGHEFLLLADGRSLMPSTITGSEKALAELGCRHIATRAGARVLIGGLGMGFTVRAALDVLPADARIVVAELVPEVQRWNEQWLGDLAGHPLRDPRVRVVIGDALATLRGDGDGFDAVLLDVDNGPAEFAAEGNDALYGPAGLYSIGRALRPNGVLAVWSAWDDRRFLRRLQSLGFGAKIERARGHGRRGARHYVYLATRPRA
;
A
#
# COMPACT_ATOMS: atom_id res chain seq x y z
N MET A 1 17.52 27.89 8.62
CA MET A 1 16.81 26.65 8.14
C MET A 1 15.32 26.84 8.33
N THR A 2 14.50 26.56 7.34
CA THR A 2 13.04 26.63 7.46
C THR A 2 12.57 25.58 8.49
N PRO A 3 11.78 25.94 9.50
CA PRO A 3 11.28 24.98 10.48
C PRO A 3 10.21 24.08 9.87
N TRP A 4 9.96 22.93 10.49
CA TRP A 4 8.83 22.08 10.17
C TRP A 4 7.53 22.70 10.68
N GLU A 5 6.55 22.86 9.80
CA GLU A 5 5.19 23.30 10.10
C GLU A 5 4.27 22.07 10.18
N THR A 6 3.40 21.98 11.19
CA THR A 6 2.35 20.98 11.24
C THR A 6 1.14 21.47 10.45
N LEU A 7 0.73 20.70 9.43
CA LEU A 7 -0.42 21.01 8.59
C LEU A 7 -1.71 20.35 9.12
N GLY A 8 -1.59 19.19 9.77
CA GLY A 8 -2.75 18.50 10.30
C GLY A 8 -2.38 17.33 11.19
N ASP A 9 -3.34 16.98 12.05
CA ASP A 9 -3.30 15.83 12.93
C ASP A 9 -4.59 15.03 12.77
N ALA A 10 -4.47 13.71 12.90
CA ALA A 10 -5.55 12.75 12.88
C ALA A 10 -5.25 11.59 13.82
N ALA A 11 -6.21 10.71 14.03
CA ALA A 11 -5.98 9.47 14.75
C ALA A 11 -6.54 8.28 13.99
N THR A 12 -5.83 7.16 14.00
CA THR A 12 -6.39 5.88 13.56
C THR A 12 -7.48 5.42 14.52
N PRO A 13 -8.38 4.50 14.12
CA PRO A 13 -9.35 3.89 15.03
C PRO A 13 -8.71 3.21 16.25
N ALA A 14 -7.45 2.78 16.15
CA ALA A 14 -6.68 2.21 17.25
C ALA A 14 -6.04 3.27 18.16
N GLY A 15 -6.21 4.57 17.87
CA GLY A 15 -5.69 5.67 18.67
C GLY A 15 -4.29 6.16 18.29
N THR A 16 -3.62 5.57 17.32
CA THR A 16 -2.32 6.05 16.81
C THR A 16 -2.48 7.45 16.20
N ARG A 17 -1.71 8.41 16.67
CA ARG A 17 -1.73 9.79 16.15
C ARG A 17 -0.96 9.88 14.84
N ILE A 18 -1.61 10.33 13.79
CA ILE A 18 -1.00 10.61 12.48
C ILE A 18 -0.85 12.12 12.32
N THR A 19 0.37 12.59 12.05
CA THR A 19 0.66 14.02 11.88
C THR A 19 1.27 14.27 10.51
N LEU A 20 0.73 15.22 9.76
CA LEU A 20 1.33 15.72 8.51
C LEU A 20 2.13 16.99 8.81
N ARG A 21 3.39 17.01 8.42
CA ARG A 21 4.29 18.19 8.52
C ARG A 21 4.85 18.58 7.16
N ARG A 22 5.15 19.86 7.01
CA ARG A 22 5.78 20.44 5.81
C ARG A 22 7.01 21.25 6.17
N ARG A 23 8.01 21.23 5.28
CA ARG A 23 9.19 22.10 5.31
C ARG A 23 9.55 22.48 3.87
N GLY A 24 9.18 23.67 3.42
CA GLY A 24 9.31 24.05 2.01
C GLY A 24 8.51 23.12 1.11
N HIS A 25 9.18 22.38 0.24
CA HIS A 25 8.58 21.41 -0.66
C HIS A 25 8.58 19.97 -0.11
N GLU A 26 9.15 19.75 1.07
CA GLU A 26 9.22 18.45 1.72
C GLU A 26 8.02 18.25 2.64
N PHE A 27 7.45 17.05 2.59
CA PHE A 27 6.38 16.60 3.49
C PHE A 27 6.84 15.38 4.28
N LEU A 28 6.28 15.23 5.47
CA LEU A 28 6.58 14.13 6.38
C LEU A 28 5.31 13.69 7.10
N LEU A 29 4.94 12.42 6.92
CA LEU A 29 3.95 11.76 7.77
C LEU A 29 4.65 11.13 8.97
N LEU A 30 4.06 11.33 10.13
CA LEU A 30 4.51 10.76 11.40
C LEU A 30 3.39 9.89 11.99
N ALA A 31 3.77 8.78 12.64
CA ALA A 31 2.89 7.99 13.51
C ALA A 31 3.46 8.04 14.93
N ASP A 32 2.69 8.58 15.89
CA ASP A 32 3.11 8.83 17.28
C ASP A 32 4.47 9.52 17.38
N GLY A 33 4.70 10.52 16.51
CA GLY A 33 5.94 11.29 16.45
C GLY A 33 7.12 10.58 15.76
N ARG A 34 6.98 9.34 15.33
CA ARG A 34 7.99 8.60 14.56
C ARG A 34 7.76 8.79 13.07
N SER A 35 8.85 8.89 12.29
CA SER A 35 8.76 9.03 10.83
C SER A 35 8.14 7.78 10.21
N LEU A 36 6.98 7.96 9.58
CA LEU A 36 6.31 6.93 8.82
C LEU A 36 6.71 7.01 7.34
N MET A 37 6.56 8.19 6.72
CA MET A 37 6.82 8.39 5.29
C MET A 37 7.31 9.81 5.01
N PRO A 38 8.56 10.00 4.53
CA PRO A 38 9.02 11.27 3.96
C PRO A 38 8.71 11.34 2.45
N SER A 39 8.29 12.51 1.95
CA SER A 39 7.98 12.70 0.52
C SER A 39 9.20 12.57 -0.40
N THR A 40 10.41 12.61 0.15
CA THR A 40 11.65 12.50 -0.61
C THR A 40 12.08 11.07 -0.93
N ILE A 41 11.42 10.07 -0.36
CA ILE A 41 11.72 8.64 -0.56
C ILE A 41 10.47 7.97 -1.14
N THR A 42 10.51 7.60 -2.43
CA THR A 42 9.32 7.09 -3.15
C THR A 42 9.59 5.82 -3.96
N GLY A 43 10.84 5.35 -3.96
CA GLY A 43 11.25 4.25 -4.84
C GLY A 43 10.66 2.90 -4.43
N SER A 44 10.42 2.69 -3.14
CA SER A 44 9.86 1.44 -2.64
C SER A 44 8.37 1.29 -2.93
N GLU A 45 7.62 2.38 -2.84
CA GLU A 45 6.19 2.46 -3.16
C GLU A 45 5.96 2.26 -4.66
N LYS A 46 6.81 2.87 -5.49
CA LYS A 46 6.82 2.63 -6.94
C LYS A 46 7.11 1.17 -7.27
N ALA A 47 8.12 0.59 -6.63
CA ALA A 47 8.47 -0.81 -6.83
C ALA A 47 7.34 -1.77 -6.41
N LEU A 48 6.62 -1.45 -5.32
CA LEU A 48 5.46 -2.23 -4.89
C LEU A 48 4.41 -2.30 -6.00
N ALA A 49 4.03 -1.14 -6.57
CA ALA A 49 3.04 -1.07 -7.63
C ALA A 49 3.53 -1.75 -8.92
N GLU A 50 4.75 -1.47 -9.36
CA GLU A 50 5.34 -2.05 -10.57
C GLU A 50 5.42 -3.59 -10.48
N LEU A 51 5.90 -4.11 -9.37
CA LEU A 51 6.04 -5.56 -9.17
C LEU A 51 4.67 -6.24 -9.01
N GLY A 52 3.77 -5.63 -8.24
CA GLY A 52 2.44 -6.17 -7.99
C GLY A 52 1.52 -6.14 -9.19
N CYS A 53 1.64 -5.13 -10.08
CA CYS A 53 0.78 -4.96 -11.25
C CYS A 53 1.38 -5.48 -12.57
N ARG A 54 2.66 -5.85 -12.62
CA ARG A 54 3.34 -6.26 -13.86
C ARG A 54 2.59 -7.33 -14.65
N HIS A 55 2.02 -8.33 -13.97
CA HIS A 55 1.33 -9.47 -14.59
C HIS A 55 -0.02 -9.11 -15.22
N ILE A 56 -0.55 -7.91 -14.92
CA ILE A 56 -1.84 -7.40 -15.42
C ILE A 56 -1.69 -6.09 -16.20
N ALA A 57 -0.49 -5.68 -16.55
CA ALA A 57 -0.20 -4.41 -17.25
C ALA A 57 -0.93 -4.27 -18.61
N THR A 58 -1.31 -5.39 -19.23
CA THR A 58 -2.06 -5.42 -20.50
C THR A 58 -3.45 -6.01 -20.34
N ARG A 59 -3.90 -6.28 -19.11
CA ARG A 59 -5.20 -6.91 -18.86
C ARG A 59 -6.31 -5.86 -18.90
N ALA A 60 -7.20 -5.94 -19.87
CA ALA A 60 -8.39 -5.10 -19.94
C ALA A 60 -9.27 -5.27 -18.69
N GLY A 61 -9.77 -4.15 -18.16
CA GLY A 61 -10.60 -4.12 -16.96
C GLY A 61 -9.91 -4.66 -15.70
N ALA A 62 -8.58 -4.58 -15.61
CA ALA A 62 -7.82 -5.02 -14.43
C ALA A 62 -8.35 -4.37 -13.15
N ARG A 63 -8.50 -5.15 -12.09
CA ARG A 63 -8.99 -4.68 -10.79
C ARG A 63 -7.92 -4.79 -9.73
N VAL A 64 -7.59 -3.67 -9.10
CA VAL A 64 -6.54 -3.59 -8.08
C VAL A 64 -7.09 -2.99 -6.81
N LEU A 65 -6.77 -3.58 -5.67
CA LEU A 65 -6.93 -2.94 -4.37
C LEU A 65 -5.57 -2.49 -3.86
N ILE A 66 -5.50 -1.26 -3.36
CA ILE A 66 -4.36 -0.71 -2.65
C ILE A 66 -4.79 -0.43 -1.22
N GLY A 67 -4.17 -1.10 -0.25
CA GLY A 67 -4.34 -0.83 1.17
C GLY A 67 -3.31 0.21 1.61
N GLY A 68 -3.81 1.35 2.11
CA GLY A 68 -3.02 2.54 2.43
C GLY A 68 -2.89 3.51 1.26
N LEU A 69 -3.20 4.78 1.51
CA LEU A 69 -3.05 5.88 0.54
C LEU A 69 -1.69 6.58 0.69
N GLY A 70 -1.28 6.84 1.94
CA GLY A 70 -0.08 7.61 2.24
C GLY A 70 -0.06 8.94 1.49
N MET A 71 1.01 9.20 0.72
CA MET A 71 1.14 10.39 -0.13
C MET A 71 0.78 10.13 -1.61
N GLY A 72 0.13 9.00 -1.92
CA GLY A 72 -0.37 8.67 -3.25
C GLY A 72 0.65 8.07 -4.23
N PHE A 73 1.89 7.80 -3.82
CA PHE A 73 2.93 7.31 -4.72
C PHE A 73 2.66 5.92 -5.28
N THR A 74 2.16 5.00 -4.45
CA THR A 74 1.76 3.65 -4.88
C THR A 74 0.60 3.71 -5.86
N VAL A 75 -0.38 4.59 -5.62
CA VAL A 75 -1.53 4.81 -6.52
C VAL A 75 -1.05 5.33 -7.87
N ARG A 76 -0.18 6.37 -7.87
CA ARG A 76 0.38 6.94 -9.11
C ARG A 76 1.14 5.88 -9.90
N ALA A 77 2.01 5.13 -9.26
CA ALA A 77 2.78 4.10 -9.95
C ALA A 77 1.90 2.97 -10.50
N ALA A 78 0.82 2.60 -9.81
CA ALA A 78 -0.16 1.64 -10.33
C ALA A 78 -0.89 2.19 -11.57
N LEU A 79 -1.29 3.47 -11.56
CA LEU A 79 -1.91 4.14 -12.70
C LEU A 79 -1.00 4.18 -13.94
N ASP A 80 0.32 4.33 -13.73
CA ASP A 80 1.32 4.38 -14.81
C ASP A 80 1.55 3.01 -15.47
N VAL A 81 1.34 1.92 -14.74
CA VAL A 81 1.51 0.53 -15.22
C VAL A 81 0.24 -0.02 -15.84
N LEU A 82 -0.92 0.34 -15.32
CA LEU A 82 -2.20 -0.27 -15.64
C LEU A 82 -2.87 0.36 -16.87
N PRO A 83 -3.67 -0.41 -17.65
CA PRO A 83 -4.40 0.11 -18.80
C PRO A 83 -5.46 1.14 -18.39
N ALA A 84 -5.92 1.90 -19.39
CA ALA A 84 -6.85 3.03 -19.19
C ALA A 84 -8.23 2.62 -18.64
N ASP A 85 -8.63 1.37 -18.81
CA ASP A 85 -9.89 0.80 -18.32
C ASP A 85 -9.75 0.05 -16.98
N ALA A 86 -8.58 0.10 -16.34
CA ALA A 86 -8.37 -0.50 -15.04
C ALA A 86 -9.22 0.18 -13.95
N ARG A 87 -9.46 -0.53 -12.86
CA ARG A 87 -10.18 -0.03 -11.70
C ARG A 87 -9.33 -0.21 -10.45
N ILE A 88 -9.02 0.89 -9.78
CA ILE A 88 -8.20 0.92 -8.57
C ILE A 88 -9.08 1.33 -7.40
N VAL A 89 -9.18 0.46 -6.40
CA VAL A 89 -9.80 0.76 -5.12
C VAL A 89 -8.70 1.01 -4.11
N VAL A 90 -8.71 2.18 -3.48
CA VAL A 90 -7.78 2.52 -2.40
C VAL A 90 -8.54 2.44 -1.08
N ALA A 91 -8.15 1.54 -0.19
CA ALA A 91 -8.68 1.46 1.16
C ALA A 91 -7.78 2.27 2.10
N GLU A 92 -8.30 3.37 2.65
CA GLU A 92 -7.58 4.25 3.57
C GLU A 92 -8.31 4.33 4.90
N LEU A 93 -7.59 4.08 5.97
CA LEU A 93 -8.18 3.98 7.31
C LEU A 93 -8.47 5.35 7.91
N VAL A 94 -7.67 6.37 7.56
CA VAL A 94 -7.70 7.71 8.14
C VAL A 94 -8.25 8.71 7.11
N PRO A 95 -9.50 9.20 7.26
CA PRO A 95 -10.11 10.10 6.27
C PRO A 95 -9.33 11.39 6.05
N GLU A 96 -8.56 11.83 7.07
CA GLU A 96 -7.69 13.01 6.95
C GLU A 96 -6.59 12.81 5.91
N VAL A 97 -6.06 11.61 5.75
CA VAL A 97 -5.02 11.31 4.75
C VAL A 97 -5.56 11.53 3.33
N GLN A 98 -6.82 11.18 3.04
CA GLN A 98 -7.46 11.52 1.78
C GLN A 98 -7.54 13.05 1.62
N ARG A 99 -8.06 13.77 2.63
CA ARG A 99 -8.17 15.24 2.59
C ARG A 99 -6.82 15.92 2.38
N TRP A 100 -5.75 15.42 3.02
CA TRP A 100 -4.40 15.95 2.84
C TRP A 100 -3.87 15.74 1.41
N ASN A 101 -4.20 14.60 0.79
CA ASN A 101 -3.88 14.35 -0.62
C ASN A 101 -4.62 15.34 -1.55
N GLU A 102 -5.86 15.65 -1.25
CA GLU A 102 -6.66 16.60 -2.04
C GLU A 102 -6.16 18.05 -1.89
N GLN A 103 -5.69 18.42 -0.68
CA GLN A 103 -5.34 19.81 -0.33
C GLN A 103 -3.87 20.14 -0.55
N TRP A 104 -2.93 19.24 -0.21
CA TRP A 104 -1.51 19.57 -0.11
C TRP A 104 -0.57 18.57 -0.77
N LEU A 105 -0.89 17.27 -0.78
CA LEU A 105 0.02 16.23 -1.22
C LEU A 105 -0.14 15.85 -2.69
N GLY A 106 -1.25 16.23 -3.32
CA GLY A 106 -1.60 15.81 -4.67
C GLY A 106 -0.52 16.08 -5.70
N ASP A 107 0.13 17.25 -5.65
CA ASP A 107 1.21 17.64 -6.56
C ASP A 107 2.40 16.68 -6.53
N LEU A 108 2.68 16.04 -5.38
CA LEU A 108 3.80 15.12 -5.21
C LEU A 108 3.69 13.90 -6.14
N ALA A 109 2.48 13.45 -6.39
CA ALA A 109 2.17 12.26 -7.17
C ALA A 109 1.30 12.56 -8.41
N GLY A 110 1.20 13.82 -8.84
CA GLY A 110 0.41 14.22 -10.02
C GLY A 110 -1.08 13.99 -9.85
N HIS A 111 -1.62 14.28 -8.66
CA HIS A 111 -3.04 14.20 -8.32
C HIS A 111 -3.72 12.85 -8.62
N PRO A 112 -3.21 11.73 -8.09
CA PRO A 112 -3.70 10.41 -8.49
C PRO A 112 -5.17 10.19 -8.14
N LEU A 113 -5.71 10.89 -7.13
CA LEU A 113 -7.13 10.79 -6.74
C LEU A 113 -8.10 11.47 -7.73
N ARG A 114 -7.59 12.27 -8.67
CA ARG A 114 -8.40 12.86 -9.75
C ARG A 114 -8.55 11.94 -10.97
N ASP A 115 -7.79 10.85 -11.03
CA ASP A 115 -7.90 9.88 -12.11
C ASP A 115 -9.21 9.09 -11.98
N PRO A 116 -10.06 9.01 -13.03
CA PRO A 116 -11.37 8.35 -12.98
C PRO A 116 -11.30 6.85 -12.70
N ARG A 117 -10.13 6.23 -12.84
CA ARG A 117 -9.90 4.83 -12.50
C ARG A 117 -9.80 4.59 -10.99
N VAL A 118 -9.61 5.65 -10.18
CA VAL A 118 -9.36 5.56 -8.74
C VAL A 118 -10.63 5.85 -7.93
N ARG A 119 -10.94 4.96 -7.01
CA ARG A 119 -11.97 5.15 -5.99
C ARG A 119 -11.37 4.95 -4.61
N VAL A 120 -11.47 5.95 -3.75
CA VAL A 120 -11.09 5.83 -2.33
C VAL A 120 -12.28 5.31 -1.52
N VAL A 121 -12.00 4.36 -0.64
CA VAL A 121 -12.92 3.82 0.36
C VAL A 121 -12.31 4.07 1.72
N ILE A 122 -12.96 4.89 2.54
CA ILE A 122 -12.53 5.09 3.92
C ILE A 122 -12.94 3.88 4.75
N GLY A 123 -11.94 3.15 5.23
CA GLY A 123 -12.14 1.95 6.02
C GLY A 123 -10.97 0.96 5.95
N ASP A 124 -11.16 -0.14 6.64
CA ASP A 124 -10.18 -1.23 6.72
C ASP A 124 -10.06 -1.98 5.38
N ALA A 125 -8.83 -2.33 5.00
CA ALA A 125 -8.53 -3.02 3.74
C ALA A 125 -9.16 -4.42 3.67
N LEU A 126 -9.17 -5.18 4.77
CA LEU A 126 -9.83 -6.50 4.80
C LEU A 126 -11.35 -6.39 4.68
N ALA A 127 -11.95 -5.39 5.32
CA ALA A 127 -13.38 -5.14 5.19
C ALA A 127 -13.73 -4.79 3.74
N THR A 128 -12.93 -3.96 3.09
CA THR A 128 -13.07 -3.61 1.67
C THR A 128 -12.94 -4.84 0.77
N LEU A 129 -11.95 -5.72 1.02
CA LEU A 129 -11.76 -6.96 0.29
C LEU A 129 -12.95 -7.93 0.42
N ARG A 130 -13.50 -8.06 1.63
CA ARG A 130 -14.63 -8.95 1.92
C ARG A 130 -15.95 -8.46 1.31
N GLY A 131 -16.11 -7.16 1.20
CA GLY A 131 -17.29 -6.52 0.61
C GLY A 131 -17.32 -6.55 -0.94
N ASP A 132 -16.22 -6.93 -1.59
CA ASP A 132 -16.10 -6.96 -3.05
C ASP A 132 -16.41 -8.38 -3.58
N GLY A 133 -17.48 -8.51 -4.36
CA GLY A 133 -17.91 -9.79 -4.94
C GLY A 133 -17.19 -10.19 -6.23
N ASP A 134 -16.56 -9.22 -6.92
CA ASP A 134 -15.97 -9.43 -8.25
C ASP A 134 -14.51 -9.92 -8.20
N GLY A 135 -13.86 -9.78 -7.05
CA GLY A 135 -12.45 -10.12 -6.82
C GLY A 135 -11.45 -9.20 -7.50
N PHE A 136 -10.19 -9.32 -7.11
CA PHE A 136 -9.08 -8.47 -7.54
C PHE A 136 -8.01 -9.27 -8.29
N ASP A 137 -7.41 -8.64 -9.30
CA ASP A 137 -6.26 -9.19 -10.01
C ASP A 137 -4.95 -8.93 -9.27
N ALA A 138 -4.91 -7.84 -8.47
CA ALA A 138 -3.82 -7.55 -7.54
C ALA A 138 -4.34 -6.90 -6.27
N VAL A 139 -3.69 -7.20 -5.15
CA VAL A 139 -3.84 -6.54 -3.86
C VAL A 139 -2.46 -6.05 -3.45
N LEU A 140 -2.31 -4.73 -3.30
CA LEU A 140 -1.08 -4.08 -2.88
C LEU A 140 -1.26 -3.58 -1.45
N LEU A 141 -0.44 -4.03 -0.52
CA LEU A 141 -0.50 -3.59 0.88
C LEU A 141 0.70 -2.72 1.20
N ASP A 142 0.43 -1.43 1.34
CA ASP A 142 1.37 -0.38 1.69
C ASP A 142 0.95 0.25 3.02
N VAL A 143 0.76 -0.61 4.01
CA VAL A 143 0.29 -0.24 5.34
C VAL A 143 1.39 -0.47 6.36
N ASP A 144 1.64 0.50 7.20
CA ASP A 144 2.67 0.50 8.25
C ASP A 144 4.07 0.07 7.74
N ASN A 145 4.94 -0.39 8.66
CA ASN A 145 6.28 -0.85 8.31
C ASN A 145 6.34 -2.32 7.84
N GLY A 146 5.19 -2.91 7.53
CA GLY A 146 5.07 -4.27 6.99
C GLY A 146 4.90 -5.36 8.05
N PRO A 147 4.97 -6.64 7.62
CA PRO A 147 4.61 -7.77 8.48
C PRO A 147 5.49 -8.00 9.71
N ALA A 148 6.70 -7.50 9.77
CA ALA A 148 7.63 -7.72 10.88
C ALA A 148 7.34 -6.89 12.13
N GLU A 149 6.57 -5.80 12.02
CA GLU A 149 6.11 -4.99 13.17
C GLU A 149 4.95 -5.63 13.95
N PHE A 150 4.59 -6.87 13.63
CA PHE A 150 3.51 -7.64 14.24
C PHE A 150 3.60 -7.88 15.75
N ALA A 151 4.69 -7.55 16.39
CA ALA A 151 4.80 -7.60 17.85
C ALA A 151 3.97 -6.49 18.53
N ALA A 152 3.47 -5.50 17.77
CA ALA A 152 2.52 -4.49 18.24
C ALA A 152 1.09 -4.90 17.86
N GLU A 153 0.22 -5.00 18.84
CA GLU A 153 -1.20 -5.34 18.73
C GLU A 153 -1.90 -4.52 17.63
N GLY A 154 -2.34 -5.16 16.55
CA GLY A 154 -3.17 -4.51 15.53
C GLY A 154 -3.08 -5.08 14.11
N ASN A 155 -1.92 -5.50 13.64
CA ASN A 155 -1.75 -5.98 12.26
C ASN A 155 -1.92 -7.49 12.08
N ASP A 156 -2.12 -8.25 13.16
CA ASP A 156 -2.38 -9.69 13.10
C ASP A 156 -3.65 -10.02 12.29
N ALA A 157 -4.62 -9.11 12.28
CA ALA A 157 -5.83 -9.28 11.49
C ALA A 157 -5.55 -9.33 9.98
N LEU A 158 -4.65 -8.50 9.47
CA LEU A 158 -4.35 -8.38 8.03
C LEU A 158 -3.39 -9.48 7.55
N TYR A 159 -2.31 -9.71 8.28
CA TYR A 159 -1.20 -10.58 7.86
C TYR A 159 -1.18 -11.93 8.57
N GLY A 160 -2.03 -12.14 9.56
CA GLY A 160 -2.27 -13.44 10.19
C GLY A 160 -2.93 -14.43 9.22
N PRO A 161 -3.01 -15.72 9.59
CA PRO A 161 -3.56 -16.76 8.70
C PRO A 161 -4.98 -16.45 8.20
N ALA A 162 -5.85 -15.90 9.04
CA ALA A 162 -7.23 -15.56 8.70
C ALA A 162 -7.32 -14.38 7.71
N GLY A 163 -6.47 -13.34 7.89
CA GLY A 163 -6.39 -12.22 6.96
C GLY A 163 -5.85 -12.65 5.61
N LEU A 164 -4.74 -13.38 5.58
CA LEU A 164 -4.14 -13.90 4.36
C LEU A 164 -5.08 -14.86 3.62
N TYR A 165 -5.85 -15.69 4.35
CA TYR A 165 -6.90 -16.52 3.75
C TYR A 165 -7.98 -15.66 3.10
N SER A 166 -8.44 -14.60 3.78
CA SER A 166 -9.43 -13.66 3.24
C SER A 166 -8.92 -12.98 1.97
N ILE A 167 -7.64 -12.53 1.97
CA ILE A 167 -6.98 -11.95 0.79
C ILE A 167 -6.92 -12.97 -0.35
N GLY A 168 -6.52 -14.20 -0.04
CA GLY A 168 -6.49 -15.28 -1.04
C GLY A 168 -7.85 -15.54 -1.67
N ARG A 169 -8.93 -15.47 -0.89
CA ARG A 169 -10.31 -15.60 -1.39
C ARG A 169 -10.73 -14.45 -2.29
N ALA A 170 -10.32 -13.23 -1.97
CA ALA A 170 -10.62 -12.02 -2.73
C ALA A 170 -9.78 -11.88 -4.01
N LEU A 171 -8.63 -12.54 -4.11
CA LEU A 171 -7.84 -12.57 -5.33
C LEU A 171 -8.50 -13.49 -6.37
N ARG A 172 -8.48 -13.08 -7.62
CA ARG A 172 -8.81 -13.94 -8.77
C ARG A 172 -7.74 -15.04 -8.97
N PRO A 173 -8.02 -16.12 -9.71
CA PRO A 173 -6.99 -17.09 -10.09
C PRO A 173 -5.79 -16.41 -10.76
N ASN A 174 -4.56 -16.73 -10.33
CA ASN A 174 -3.30 -16.05 -10.66
C ASN A 174 -3.19 -14.59 -10.20
N GLY A 175 -4.11 -14.09 -9.41
CA GLY A 175 -4.00 -12.77 -8.79
C GLY A 175 -2.82 -12.72 -7.82
N VAL A 176 -2.27 -11.54 -7.63
CA VAL A 176 -1.07 -11.31 -6.84
C VAL A 176 -1.36 -10.46 -5.61
N LEU A 177 -0.95 -10.95 -4.45
CA LEU A 177 -0.75 -10.13 -3.27
C LEU A 177 0.69 -9.60 -3.30
N ALA A 178 0.86 -8.29 -3.21
CA ALA A 178 2.14 -7.63 -3.02
C ALA A 178 2.12 -6.88 -1.68
N VAL A 179 3.12 -7.13 -0.83
CA VAL A 179 3.22 -6.51 0.50
C VAL A 179 4.55 -5.79 0.62
N TRP A 180 4.50 -4.51 0.93
CA TRP A 180 5.69 -3.73 1.26
C TRP A 180 6.18 -4.05 2.67
N SER A 181 7.50 -4.03 2.89
CA SER A 181 8.11 -4.23 4.19
C SER A 181 9.45 -3.52 4.31
N ALA A 182 9.71 -2.94 5.47
CA ALA A 182 11.01 -2.39 5.82
C ALA A 182 12.07 -3.49 6.06
N TRP A 183 11.67 -4.73 6.34
CA TRP A 183 12.56 -5.82 6.73
C TRP A 183 12.33 -7.11 5.93
N ASP A 184 13.38 -7.95 5.83
CA ASP A 184 13.35 -9.32 5.28
C ASP A 184 12.81 -10.28 6.37
N ASP A 185 11.48 -10.45 6.40
CA ASP A 185 10.82 -11.40 7.30
C ASP A 185 10.59 -12.76 6.62
N ARG A 186 11.51 -13.69 6.85
CA ARG A 186 11.43 -15.06 6.32
C ARG A 186 10.30 -15.88 6.96
N ARG A 187 9.78 -15.50 8.14
CA ARG A 187 8.63 -16.17 8.75
C ARG A 187 7.37 -15.83 8.00
N PHE A 188 7.21 -14.56 7.60
CA PHE A 188 6.08 -14.14 6.76
C PHE A 188 6.10 -14.83 5.39
N LEU A 189 7.27 -14.92 4.74
CA LEU A 189 7.40 -15.67 3.49
C LEU A 189 6.93 -17.13 3.63
N ARG A 190 7.39 -17.83 4.67
CA ARG A 190 6.96 -19.22 4.94
C ARG A 190 5.47 -19.32 5.23
N ARG A 191 4.88 -18.34 5.91
CA ARG A 191 3.44 -18.28 6.18
C ARG A 191 2.66 -18.18 4.87
N LEU A 192 3.05 -17.31 3.94
CA LEU A 192 2.42 -17.22 2.62
C LEU A 192 2.49 -18.58 1.88
N GLN A 193 3.66 -19.21 1.87
CA GLN A 193 3.87 -20.51 1.22
C GLN A 193 3.04 -21.62 1.87
N SER A 194 2.93 -21.67 3.20
CA SER A 194 2.13 -22.67 3.91
C SER A 194 0.61 -22.53 3.65
N LEU A 195 0.17 -21.33 3.25
CA LEU A 195 -1.22 -21.07 2.83
C LEU A 195 -1.46 -21.33 1.33
N GLY A 196 -0.48 -21.90 0.64
CA GLY A 196 -0.60 -22.33 -0.76
C GLY A 196 -0.28 -21.25 -1.79
N PHE A 197 0.23 -20.08 -1.38
CA PHE A 197 0.69 -19.08 -2.33
C PHE A 197 2.05 -19.46 -2.95
N GLY A 198 2.20 -19.21 -4.25
CA GLY A 198 3.52 -19.14 -4.88
C GLY A 198 4.21 -17.83 -4.47
N ALA A 199 4.98 -17.86 -3.36
CA ALA A 199 5.51 -16.63 -2.76
C ALA A 199 7.02 -16.48 -2.89
N LYS A 200 7.48 -15.24 -3.15
CA LYS A 200 8.88 -14.83 -3.20
C LYS A 200 9.07 -13.43 -2.62
N ILE A 201 10.32 -13.06 -2.34
CA ILE A 201 10.72 -11.73 -1.90
C ILE A 201 11.53 -11.07 -3.00
N GLU A 202 11.17 -9.84 -3.34
CA GLU A 202 11.95 -8.95 -4.20
C GLU A 202 12.53 -7.80 -3.36
N ARG A 203 13.70 -7.31 -3.75
CA ARG A 203 14.33 -6.17 -3.07
C ARG A 203 13.98 -4.88 -3.79
N ALA A 204 13.51 -3.89 -3.04
CA ALA A 204 13.27 -2.54 -3.49
C ALA A 204 14.25 -1.56 -2.83
N ARG A 205 14.42 -0.37 -3.40
CA ARG A 205 15.25 0.69 -2.84
C ARG A 205 14.47 2.00 -2.82
N GLY A 206 14.61 2.75 -1.75
CA GLY A 206 13.93 4.04 -1.58
C GLY A 206 14.32 5.10 -2.62
N HIS A 207 15.54 5.04 -3.18
CA HIS A 207 16.03 5.94 -4.22
C HIS A 207 16.72 5.15 -5.33
N GLY A 208 16.03 4.75 -6.38
CA GLY A 208 16.59 4.07 -7.53
C GLY A 208 17.58 2.95 -7.12
N ARG A 209 18.89 3.14 -7.40
CA ARG A 209 19.96 2.21 -6.99
C ARG A 209 20.53 2.48 -5.60
N ARG A 210 20.09 3.55 -4.89
CA ARG A 210 20.63 4.02 -3.60
C ARG A 210 19.52 4.11 -2.55
N GLY A 211 19.87 4.35 -1.28
CA GLY A 211 18.93 4.49 -0.17
C GLY A 211 18.70 3.20 0.62
N ALA A 212 17.79 3.26 1.59
CA ALA A 212 17.42 2.15 2.43
C ALA A 212 16.91 0.96 1.59
N ARG A 213 17.20 -0.24 2.06
CA ARG A 213 16.68 -1.48 1.44
C ARG A 213 15.29 -1.73 2.00
N HIS A 214 14.34 -1.92 1.09
CA HIS A 214 12.99 -2.38 1.41
C HIS A 214 12.72 -3.69 0.68
N TYR A 215 11.66 -4.35 1.03
CA TYR A 215 11.30 -5.65 0.51
C TYR A 215 9.86 -5.65 0.04
N VAL A 216 9.59 -6.35 -1.06
CA VAL A 216 8.25 -6.59 -1.56
C VAL A 216 8.02 -8.09 -1.58
N TYR A 217 7.08 -8.56 -0.78
CA TYR A 217 6.63 -9.94 -0.84
C TYR A 217 5.60 -10.05 -1.96
N LEU A 218 5.86 -10.92 -2.91
CA LEU A 218 4.94 -11.25 -4.01
C LEU A 218 4.40 -12.65 -3.78
N ALA A 219 3.09 -12.76 -3.66
CA ALA A 219 2.40 -14.02 -3.40
C ALA A 219 1.30 -14.22 -4.43
N THR A 220 1.49 -15.16 -5.35
CA THR A 220 0.54 -15.48 -6.40
C THR A 220 -0.45 -16.52 -5.92
N ARG A 221 -1.75 -16.25 -6.07
CA ARG A 221 -2.79 -17.25 -5.86
C ARG A 221 -2.69 -18.35 -6.94
N PRO A 222 -2.57 -19.63 -6.58
CA PRO A 222 -2.53 -20.71 -7.58
C PRO A 222 -3.83 -20.77 -8.39
N ARG A 223 -3.73 -21.37 -9.59
CA ARG A 223 -4.93 -21.80 -10.32
C ARG A 223 -5.56 -22.93 -9.51
N ALA A 224 -6.86 -22.80 -9.22
CA ALA A 224 -7.62 -23.92 -8.68
C ALA A 224 -7.74 -25.02 -9.75
#